data_cf6e7217e81ba696c93a7746c2c42c0d
#
_entry.id   cf6e7217e81ba696c93a7746c2c42c0d
#
_cell.length_a   1.000
_cell.length_b   1.000
_cell.length_c   1.000
_cell.angle_alpha   90.00
_cell.angle_beta   90.00
_cell.angle_gamma   90.00
#
_symmetry.space_group_name_H-M   'P 1'
#
loop_
_entity.id
_entity.type
_entity.pdbx_description
1 polymer ?
#
loop_
_entity_poly.entity_id
_entity_poly.type
_entity_poly.pdbx_seq_one_letter_code
_entity_poly.pdbx_strand_id
1 'polypeptide(L)'
;MGLVGNGSQANVQELVDGTADFAFCQSDVMAYAYNGTNLFESKVEGFSTVAALYMEQVQIVTTNPAIKTVADLAGKSVSIGAPGSGVYFNAIDVLGAYGLTEDDIKPTYQSFGDSADALKNGQIDAAFIVAGAPTTAVTDLATTKDTYLVSLDSEHIAKLLETSDYYTETVIAKDVYFGD
;
A
#
# COMPACT_ATOMS: atom_id res chain seq x y z
N MET A 1 -24.74 7.71 -7.88
CA MET A 1 -23.82 8.84 -7.62
C MET A 1 -22.50 8.24 -7.16
N GLY A 2 -21.33 8.71 -7.66
CA GLY A 2 -20.04 8.28 -7.17
C GLY A 2 -19.69 9.01 -5.87
N LEU A 3 -19.21 8.26 -4.88
CA LEU A 3 -18.69 8.79 -3.63
C LEU A 3 -17.17 8.65 -3.60
N VAL A 4 -16.47 9.59 -3.00
CA VAL A 4 -15.04 9.48 -2.77
C VAL A 4 -14.84 8.62 -1.53
N GLY A 5 -14.25 7.43 -1.71
CA GLY A 5 -13.90 6.54 -0.61
C GLY A 5 -12.53 6.84 -0.01
N ASN A 6 -12.30 6.36 1.21
CA ASN A 6 -11.04 6.51 1.93
C ASN A 6 -10.14 5.26 1.83
N GLY A 7 -10.46 4.34 0.93
CA GLY A 7 -9.72 3.11 0.70
C GLY A 7 -10.49 1.84 1.12
N SER A 8 -9.86 0.70 0.94
CA SER A 8 -10.54 -0.60 0.97
C SER A 8 -11.27 -0.90 2.28
N GLN A 9 -10.65 -0.63 3.44
CA GLN A 9 -11.29 -0.88 4.73
C GLN A 9 -12.52 0.01 4.91
N ALA A 10 -12.39 1.32 4.65
CA ALA A 10 -13.49 2.26 4.75
C ALA A 10 -14.62 1.91 3.77
N ASN A 11 -14.26 1.51 2.55
CA ASN A 11 -15.22 1.14 1.51
C ASN A 11 -16.04 -0.10 1.88
N VAL A 12 -15.45 -1.08 2.58
CA VAL A 12 -16.20 -2.22 3.14
C VAL A 12 -17.21 -1.74 4.19
N GLN A 13 -16.81 -0.78 5.03
CA GLN A 13 -17.71 -0.23 6.04
C GLN A 13 -18.90 0.51 5.39
N GLU A 14 -18.69 1.26 4.32
CA GLU A 14 -19.74 1.94 3.57
C GLU A 14 -20.79 0.95 2.99
N LEU A 15 -20.33 -0.24 2.56
CA LEU A 15 -21.24 -1.32 2.14
C LEU A 15 -22.07 -1.85 3.32
N VAL A 16 -21.42 -2.08 4.48
CA VAL A 16 -22.08 -2.57 5.70
C VAL A 16 -23.14 -1.59 6.20
N ASP A 17 -22.82 -0.30 6.18
CA ASP A 17 -23.70 0.77 6.62
C ASP A 17 -24.83 1.08 5.61
N GLY A 18 -24.77 0.46 4.42
CA GLY A 18 -25.74 0.67 3.35
C GLY A 18 -25.68 2.07 2.72
N THR A 19 -24.55 2.75 2.87
CA THR A 19 -24.31 4.08 2.26
C THR A 19 -23.77 3.95 0.83
N ALA A 20 -23.25 2.78 0.47
CA ALA A 20 -22.83 2.43 -0.89
C ALA A 20 -23.40 1.08 -1.32
N ASP A 21 -23.81 0.96 -2.59
CA ASP A 21 -24.24 -0.30 -3.20
C ASP A 21 -23.09 -1.08 -3.83
N PHE A 22 -22.03 -0.38 -4.26
CA PHE A 22 -20.81 -0.93 -4.87
C PHE A 22 -19.59 -0.19 -4.33
N ALA A 23 -18.49 -0.93 -4.14
CA ALA A 23 -17.24 -0.35 -3.68
C ALA A 23 -16.02 -1.03 -4.33
N PHE A 24 -14.96 -0.25 -4.54
CA PHE A 24 -13.65 -0.79 -4.88
C PHE A 24 -12.98 -1.29 -3.60
N CYS A 25 -12.40 -2.50 -3.66
CA CYS A 25 -11.71 -3.10 -2.52
C CYS A 25 -10.59 -4.02 -3.00
N GLN A 26 -9.47 -3.99 -2.31
CA GLN A 26 -8.41 -4.97 -2.50
C GLN A 26 -8.88 -6.37 -2.06
N SER A 27 -8.40 -7.40 -2.75
CA SER A 27 -8.82 -8.79 -2.50
C SER A 27 -8.43 -9.30 -1.11
N ASP A 28 -7.24 -8.91 -0.61
CA ASP A 28 -6.77 -9.21 0.74
C ASP A 28 -7.66 -8.58 1.81
N VAL A 29 -7.96 -7.28 1.69
CA VAL A 29 -8.82 -6.56 2.64
C VAL A 29 -10.24 -7.13 2.63
N MET A 30 -10.77 -7.48 1.46
CA MET A 30 -12.06 -8.15 1.34
C MET A 30 -12.06 -9.49 2.10
N ALA A 31 -11.00 -10.27 2.00
CA ALA A 31 -10.86 -11.53 2.72
C ALA A 31 -10.69 -11.32 4.23
N TYR A 32 -9.94 -10.31 4.67
CA TYR A 32 -9.83 -9.96 6.09
C TYR A 32 -11.20 -9.59 6.67
N ALA A 33 -11.97 -8.79 5.94
CA ALA A 33 -13.33 -8.43 6.34
C ALA A 33 -14.22 -9.66 6.47
N TYR A 34 -14.26 -10.52 5.45
CA TYR A 34 -15.08 -11.72 5.44
C TYR A 34 -14.72 -12.70 6.56
N ASN A 35 -13.44 -12.82 6.89
CA ASN A 35 -12.95 -13.70 7.94
C ASN A 35 -12.99 -13.07 9.35
N GLY A 36 -13.16 -11.76 9.46
CA GLY A 36 -13.09 -11.03 10.72
C GLY A 36 -11.68 -11.06 11.31
N THR A 37 -10.69 -10.77 10.50
CA THR A 37 -9.26 -10.76 10.87
C THR A 37 -8.63 -9.39 10.68
N ASN A 38 -7.40 -9.23 11.13
CA ASN A 38 -6.64 -7.99 11.12
C ASN A 38 -7.40 -6.87 11.87
N LEU A 39 -7.75 -5.77 11.20
CA LEU A 39 -8.48 -4.65 11.82
C LEU A 39 -10.01 -4.84 11.86
N PHE A 40 -10.51 -5.99 11.41
CA PHE A 40 -11.95 -6.30 11.50
C PHE A 40 -12.22 -7.10 12.77
N GLU A 41 -12.97 -6.51 13.69
CA GLU A 41 -13.31 -7.13 14.99
C GLU A 41 -14.27 -8.32 14.87
N SER A 42 -15.00 -8.41 13.75
CA SER A 42 -15.96 -9.47 13.46
C SER A 42 -16.06 -9.70 11.95
N LYS A 43 -16.60 -10.87 11.59
CA LYS A 43 -16.87 -11.19 10.18
C LYS A 43 -17.86 -10.20 9.58
N VAL A 44 -17.52 -9.72 8.40
CA VAL A 44 -18.39 -8.91 7.57
C VAL A 44 -18.96 -9.80 6.47
N GLU A 45 -20.22 -10.17 6.61
CA GLU A 45 -20.95 -10.97 5.65
C GLU A 45 -21.98 -10.09 4.90
N GLY A 46 -22.48 -10.58 3.77
CA GLY A 46 -23.54 -9.89 3.04
C GLY A 46 -23.06 -9.05 1.86
N PHE A 47 -21.78 -9.13 1.49
CA PHE A 47 -21.27 -8.60 0.22
C PHE A 47 -20.79 -9.71 -0.72
N SER A 48 -20.67 -9.39 -2.00
CA SER A 48 -20.22 -10.32 -3.04
C SER A 48 -19.29 -9.63 -4.02
N THR A 49 -18.31 -10.36 -4.53
CA THR A 49 -17.44 -9.87 -5.60
C THR A 49 -18.19 -9.82 -6.92
N VAL A 50 -18.20 -8.66 -7.56
CA VAL A 50 -18.82 -8.45 -8.87
C VAL A 50 -17.81 -8.66 -10.00
N ALA A 51 -16.59 -8.14 -9.85
CA ALA A 51 -15.53 -8.26 -10.85
C ALA A 51 -14.14 -8.08 -10.23
N ALA A 52 -13.15 -8.74 -10.81
CA ALA A 52 -11.74 -8.39 -10.65
C ALA A 52 -11.36 -7.42 -11.78
N LEU A 53 -10.73 -6.29 -11.46
CA LEU A 53 -10.52 -5.20 -12.41
C LEU A 53 -9.07 -5.11 -12.89
N TYR A 54 -8.11 -5.00 -11.97
CA TYR A 54 -6.68 -4.85 -12.27
C TYR A 54 -5.83 -5.30 -11.11
N MET A 55 -4.54 -5.51 -11.37
CA MET A 55 -3.55 -5.79 -10.33
C MET A 55 -2.96 -4.49 -9.82
N GLU A 56 -2.84 -4.37 -8.51
CA GLU A 56 -2.12 -3.29 -7.86
C GLU A 56 -0.73 -3.76 -7.46
N GLN A 57 0.26 -2.89 -7.61
CA GLN A 57 1.63 -3.15 -7.17
C GLN A 57 1.87 -2.45 -5.82
N VAL A 58 2.49 -3.16 -4.90
CA VAL A 58 3.03 -2.57 -3.67
C VAL A 58 4.34 -1.88 -4.03
N GLN A 59 4.34 -0.57 -3.97
CA GLN A 59 5.46 0.29 -4.33
C GLN A 59 5.98 0.99 -3.08
N ILE A 60 7.26 0.86 -2.79
CA ILE A 60 7.91 1.58 -1.69
C ILE A 60 8.77 2.66 -2.32
N VAL A 61 8.36 3.90 -2.15
CA VAL A 61 8.93 5.07 -2.82
C VAL A 61 9.77 5.88 -1.85
N THR A 62 10.97 6.28 -2.27
CA THR A 62 11.86 7.13 -1.48
C THR A 62 12.59 8.13 -2.36
N THR A 63 12.99 9.27 -1.80
CA THR A 63 13.93 10.24 -2.40
C THR A 63 15.34 10.14 -1.81
N ASN A 64 15.57 9.17 -0.91
CA ASN A 64 16.85 8.95 -0.26
C ASN A 64 17.56 7.73 -0.87
N PRO A 65 18.66 7.92 -1.62
CA PRO A 65 19.38 6.82 -2.27
C PRO A 65 20.05 5.84 -1.29
N ALA A 66 20.10 6.17 0.01
CA ALA A 66 20.64 5.27 1.04
C ALA A 66 19.62 4.20 1.48
N ILE A 67 18.33 4.41 1.23
CA ILE A 67 17.28 3.42 1.50
C ILE A 67 17.19 2.49 0.29
N LYS A 68 17.73 1.28 0.42
CA LYS A 68 17.83 0.30 -0.68
C LYS A 68 17.01 -0.95 -0.43
N THR A 69 16.73 -1.25 0.83
CA THR A 69 15.98 -2.43 1.26
C THR A 69 14.91 -2.02 2.25
N VAL A 70 13.92 -2.88 2.46
CA VAL A 70 12.88 -2.66 3.48
C VAL A 70 13.48 -2.58 4.88
N ALA A 71 14.57 -3.30 5.16
CA ALA A 71 15.27 -3.23 6.44
C ALA A 71 15.82 -1.81 6.76
N ASP A 72 16.14 -1.01 5.73
CA ASP A 72 16.63 0.36 5.91
C ASP A 72 15.52 1.32 6.38
N LEU A 73 14.27 0.88 6.40
CA LEU A 73 13.13 1.65 6.91
C LEU A 73 13.12 1.74 8.46
N ALA A 74 13.88 0.88 9.16
CA ALA A 74 13.97 0.92 10.62
C ALA A 74 14.38 2.32 11.11
N GLY A 75 13.58 2.89 12.02
CA GLY A 75 13.75 4.24 12.57
C GLY A 75 13.43 5.39 11.63
N LYS A 76 12.99 5.12 10.39
CA LYS A 76 12.64 6.14 9.39
C LYS A 76 11.21 6.61 9.52
N SER A 77 10.93 7.83 9.01
CA SER A 77 9.58 8.34 8.85
C SER A 77 8.96 7.77 7.58
N VAL A 78 7.93 6.93 7.71
CA VAL A 78 7.35 6.18 6.60
C VAL A 78 5.84 6.38 6.54
N SER A 79 5.33 6.81 5.38
CA SER A 79 3.89 6.81 5.12
C SER A 79 3.42 5.39 4.81
N ILE A 80 2.49 4.89 5.61
CA ILE A 80 1.91 3.55 5.49
C ILE A 80 0.44 3.56 5.05
N GLY A 81 0.06 4.60 4.31
CA GLY A 81 -1.28 4.76 3.75
C GLY A 81 -2.21 5.59 4.63
N ALA A 82 -3.27 6.12 4.03
CA ALA A 82 -4.28 6.88 4.74
C ALA A 82 -5.08 5.97 5.71
N PRO A 83 -5.67 6.54 6.77
CA PRO A 83 -6.56 5.78 7.64
C PRO A 83 -7.72 5.17 6.86
N GLY A 84 -8.00 3.89 7.07
CA GLY A 84 -9.04 3.15 6.35
C GLY A 84 -8.62 2.64 4.96
N SER A 85 -7.37 2.87 4.55
CA SER A 85 -6.84 2.36 3.27
C SER A 85 -6.43 0.88 3.36
N GLY A 86 -6.40 0.21 2.20
CA GLY A 86 -5.81 -1.12 2.08
C GLY A 86 -4.27 -1.09 2.14
N VAL A 87 -3.65 0.04 1.85
CA VAL A 87 -2.20 0.24 1.87
C VAL A 87 -1.59 -0.09 3.23
N TYR A 88 -2.31 0.24 4.31
CA TYR A 88 -1.88 -0.06 5.67
C TYR A 88 -1.59 -1.56 5.86
N PHE A 89 -2.51 -2.43 5.44
CA PHE A 89 -2.33 -3.88 5.57
C PHE A 89 -1.10 -4.37 4.81
N ASN A 90 -0.93 -3.90 3.56
CA ASN A 90 0.23 -4.28 2.74
C ASN A 90 1.55 -3.77 3.33
N ALA A 91 1.55 -2.56 3.92
CA ALA A 91 2.74 -2.04 4.60
C ALA A 91 3.11 -2.90 5.82
N ILE A 92 2.13 -3.28 6.64
CA ILE A 92 2.36 -4.16 7.81
C ILE A 92 2.85 -5.54 7.38
N ASP A 93 2.27 -6.13 6.34
CA ASP A 93 2.68 -7.43 5.82
C ASP A 93 4.12 -7.39 5.30
N VAL A 94 4.49 -6.37 4.52
CA VAL A 94 5.86 -6.22 3.99
C VAL A 94 6.85 -5.96 5.12
N LEU A 95 6.57 -5.06 6.06
CA LEU A 95 7.43 -4.83 7.22
C LEU A 95 7.61 -6.12 8.02
N GLY A 96 6.52 -6.84 8.28
CA GLY A 96 6.52 -8.11 9.02
C GLY A 96 7.37 -9.19 8.36
N ALA A 97 7.37 -9.29 7.03
CA ALA A 97 8.24 -10.22 6.31
C ALA A 97 9.73 -9.97 6.60
N TYR A 98 10.12 -8.70 6.81
CA TYR A 98 11.48 -8.30 7.21
C TYR A 98 11.71 -8.28 8.72
N GLY A 99 10.76 -8.75 9.51
CA GLY A 99 10.84 -8.77 10.97
C GLY A 99 10.71 -7.40 11.63
N LEU A 100 10.16 -6.43 10.89
CA LEU A 100 9.85 -5.09 11.39
C LEU A 100 8.37 -5.00 11.76
N THR A 101 8.08 -4.16 12.72
CA THR A 101 6.72 -3.79 13.12
C THR A 101 6.50 -2.31 12.87
N GLU A 102 5.29 -1.84 13.05
CA GLU A 102 4.96 -0.41 13.00
C GLU A 102 5.74 0.40 14.04
N ASP A 103 6.07 -0.18 15.20
CA ASP A 103 6.85 0.45 16.27
C ASP A 103 8.35 0.62 15.91
N ASP A 104 8.84 -0.12 14.92
CA ASP A 104 10.22 -0.03 14.46
C ASP A 104 10.45 1.12 13.45
N ILE A 105 9.38 1.78 13.01
CA ILE A 105 9.41 2.95 12.14
C ILE A 105 8.79 4.17 12.84
N LYS A 106 8.76 5.31 12.18
CA LYS A 106 7.95 6.48 12.56
C LYS A 106 6.81 6.60 11.57
N PRO A 107 5.67 5.95 11.82
CA PRO A 107 4.60 5.87 10.84
C PRO A 107 3.91 7.22 10.65
N THR A 108 3.53 7.50 9.41
CA THR A 108 2.62 8.58 9.05
C THR A 108 1.49 8.01 8.19
N TYR A 109 0.31 8.60 8.29
CA TYR A 109 -0.91 8.09 7.67
C TYR A 109 -1.44 9.12 6.68
N GLN A 110 -1.05 8.96 5.41
CA GLN A 110 -1.26 9.99 4.39
C GLN A 110 -1.80 9.37 3.08
N SER A 111 -2.48 10.21 2.29
CA SER A 111 -2.83 9.88 0.91
C SER A 111 -1.57 9.78 0.03
N PHE A 112 -1.71 9.24 -1.20
CA PHE A 112 -0.59 9.16 -2.15
C PHE A 112 -0.05 10.55 -2.52
N GLY A 113 -0.94 11.52 -2.74
CA GLY A 113 -0.55 12.89 -3.05
C GLY A 113 0.20 13.55 -1.89
N ASP A 114 -0.36 13.46 -0.68
CA ASP A 114 0.28 14.03 0.52
C ASP A 114 1.62 13.36 0.81
N SER A 115 1.73 12.04 0.58
CA SER A 115 2.99 11.28 0.72
C SER A 115 4.04 11.75 -0.28
N ALA A 116 3.65 11.96 -1.54
CA ALA A 116 4.56 12.50 -2.57
C ALA A 116 5.06 13.89 -2.22
N ASP A 117 4.17 14.78 -1.75
CA ASP A 117 4.54 16.12 -1.29
C ASP A 117 5.43 16.08 -0.06
N ALA A 118 5.16 15.19 0.90
CA ALA A 118 5.99 15.01 2.09
C ALA A 118 7.39 14.47 1.74
N LEU A 119 7.51 13.53 0.79
CA LEU A 119 8.81 13.08 0.25
C LEU A 119 9.55 14.20 -0.46
N LYS A 120 8.87 14.96 -1.30
CA LYS A 120 9.43 16.11 -2.02
C LYS A 120 10.02 17.15 -1.07
N ASN A 121 9.34 17.39 0.05
CA ASN A 121 9.73 18.37 1.06
C ASN A 121 10.70 17.79 2.11
N GLY A 122 11.05 16.50 2.06
CA GLY A 122 11.94 15.85 3.02
C GLY A 122 11.32 15.71 4.42
N GLN A 123 10.00 15.66 4.51
CA GLN A 123 9.26 15.50 5.77
C GLN A 123 9.11 14.03 6.17
N ILE A 124 9.15 13.12 5.19
CA ILE A 124 9.21 11.67 5.39
C ILE A 124 10.33 11.06 4.56
N ASP A 125 10.79 9.88 4.95
CA ASP A 125 11.89 9.16 4.29
C ASP A 125 11.43 8.23 3.19
N ALA A 126 10.25 7.60 3.36
CA ALA A 126 9.67 6.67 2.39
C ALA A 126 8.14 6.65 2.49
N ALA A 127 7.49 6.10 1.47
CA ALA A 127 6.04 5.91 1.43
C ALA A 127 5.66 4.61 0.75
N PHE A 128 4.69 3.89 1.31
CA PHE A 128 3.99 2.81 0.65
C PHE A 128 2.88 3.36 -0.24
N ILE A 129 2.86 2.92 -1.49
CA ILE A 129 1.85 3.26 -2.49
C ILE A 129 1.40 1.95 -3.13
N VAL A 130 0.13 1.63 -3.03
CA VAL A 130 -0.45 0.41 -3.59
C VAL A 130 -1.47 0.80 -4.65
N ALA A 131 -1.07 0.65 -5.89
CA ALA A 131 -1.84 1.05 -7.07
C ALA A 131 -1.23 0.44 -8.33
N GLY A 132 -1.92 0.56 -9.46
CA GLY A 132 -1.33 0.26 -10.75
C GLY A 132 -0.14 1.20 -11.08
N ALA A 133 0.94 0.65 -11.61
CA ALA A 133 2.07 1.44 -12.10
C ALA A 133 1.90 1.73 -13.61
N PRO A 134 2.19 2.97 -14.09
CA PRO A 134 2.64 4.12 -13.32
C PRO A 134 1.53 4.78 -12.49
N THR A 135 1.85 5.14 -11.25
CA THR A 135 0.96 5.91 -10.37
C THR A 135 1.26 7.40 -10.52
N THR A 136 0.25 8.23 -10.73
CA THR A 136 0.41 9.68 -11.00
C THR A 136 1.25 10.38 -9.93
N ALA A 137 0.98 10.14 -8.65
CA ALA A 137 1.72 10.77 -7.56
C ALA A 137 3.24 10.44 -7.59
N VAL A 138 3.61 9.22 -7.99
CA VAL A 138 5.02 8.81 -8.14
C VAL A 138 5.64 9.46 -9.38
N THR A 139 4.90 9.49 -10.50
CA THR A 139 5.36 10.15 -11.73
C THR A 139 5.62 11.62 -11.49
N ASP A 140 4.70 12.34 -10.85
CA ASP A 140 4.83 13.76 -10.54
C ASP A 140 6.02 14.03 -9.62
N LEU A 141 6.22 13.18 -8.60
CA LEU A 141 7.40 13.26 -7.72
C LEU A 141 8.69 13.08 -8.53
N ALA A 142 8.77 12.08 -9.39
CA ALA A 142 9.94 11.75 -10.19
C ALA A 142 10.33 12.86 -11.19
N THR A 143 9.39 13.72 -11.59
CA THR A 143 9.70 14.90 -12.43
C THR A 143 10.44 16.00 -11.67
N THR A 144 10.37 16.01 -10.33
CA THR A 144 10.86 17.13 -9.50
C THR A 144 11.98 16.72 -8.54
N LYS A 145 12.14 15.45 -8.26
CA LYS A 145 13.13 14.88 -7.33
C LYS A 145 13.67 13.57 -7.86
N ASP A 146 14.94 13.29 -7.57
CA ASP A 146 15.47 11.93 -7.71
C ASP A 146 14.64 10.99 -6.84
N THR A 147 14.01 10.03 -7.48
CA THR A 147 13.05 9.12 -6.86
C THR A 147 13.49 7.69 -7.10
N TYR A 148 13.35 6.86 -6.10
CA TYR A 148 13.77 5.46 -6.13
C TYR A 148 12.63 4.57 -5.66
N LEU A 149 12.54 3.36 -6.23
CA LEU A 149 11.71 2.28 -5.71
C LEU A 149 12.60 1.31 -4.91
N VAL A 150 12.16 1.00 -3.71
CA VAL A 150 12.82 0.00 -2.86
C VAL A 150 12.31 -1.38 -3.25
N SER A 151 13.22 -2.23 -3.72
CA SER A 151 12.90 -3.60 -4.14
C SER A 151 12.87 -4.54 -2.93
N LEU A 152 11.98 -5.53 -2.99
CA LEU A 152 12.02 -6.68 -2.11
C LEU A 152 12.96 -7.72 -2.69
N ASP A 153 13.71 -8.41 -1.85
CA ASP A 153 14.51 -9.56 -2.26
C ASP A 153 13.68 -10.86 -2.31
N SER A 154 14.19 -11.86 -3.03
CA SER A 154 13.47 -13.11 -3.30
C SER A 154 13.15 -13.91 -2.03
N GLU A 155 13.96 -13.82 -0.97
CA GLU A 155 13.69 -14.52 0.29
C GLU A 155 12.43 -13.96 0.96
N HIS A 156 12.30 -12.64 1.04
CA HIS A 156 11.18 -11.98 1.69
C HIS A 156 9.92 -12.01 0.81
N ILE A 157 10.08 -12.00 -0.53
CA ILE A 157 8.96 -12.29 -1.44
C ILE A 157 8.41 -13.69 -1.14
N ALA A 158 9.27 -14.70 -1.04
CA ALA A 158 8.83 -16.06 -0.73
C ALA A 158 8.05 -16.14 0.60
N LYS A 159 8.52 -15.45 1.65
CA LYS A 159 7.80 -15.37 2.94
C LYS A 159 6.40 -14.74 2.79
N LEU A 160 6.27 -13.67 2.03
CA LEU A 160 4.97 -13.04 1.77
C LEU A 160 4.03 -13.99 1.04
N LEU A 161 4.52 -14.71 0.02
CA LEU A 161 3.72 -15.67 -0.74
C LEU A 161 3.32 -16.90 0.09
N GLU A 162 4.11 -17.29 1.09
CA GLU A 162 3.76 -18.37 2.03
C GLU A 162 2.68 -17.94 3.03
N THR A 163 2.60 -16.65 3.37
CA THR A 163 1.67 -16.14 4.37
C THR A 163 0.36 -15.64 3.81
N SER A 164 0.30 -15.36 2.52
CA SER A 164 -0.90 -14.77 1.89
C SER A 164 -1.08 -15.22 0.44
N ASP A 165 -2.22 -15.82 0.17
CA ASP A 165 -2.67 -16.22 -1.18
C ASP A 165 -3.05 -15.02 -2.07
N TYR A 166 -3.02 -13.79 -1.52
CA TYR A 166 -3.46 -12.58 -2.23
C TYR A 166 -2.30 -11.82 -2.89
N TYR A 167 -1.05 -12.24 -2.63
CA TYR A 167 0.13 -11.66 -3.26
C TYR A 167 0.63 -12.50 -4.44
N THR A 168 1.16 -11.81 -5.42
CA THR A 168 1.95 -12.40 -6.52
C THR A 168 3.20 -11.58 -6.75
N GLU A 169 4.28 -12.24 -7.15
CA GLU A 169 5.50 -11.53 -7.54
C GLU A 169 5.28 -10.74 -8.82
N THR A 170 5.78 -9.51 -8.84
CA THR A 170 5.77 -8.64 -10.02
C THR A 170 7.04 -7.81 -10.10
N VAL A 171 7.34 -7.32 -11.27
CA VAL A 171 8.47 -6.42 -11.53
C VAL A 171 7.94 -5.14 -12.17
N ILE A 172 8.27 -4.00 -11.57
CA ILE A 172 8.06 -2.68 -12.16
C ILE A 172 9.33 -2.33 -12.93
N ALA A 173 9.24 -2.30 -14.24
CA ALA A 173 10.38 -1.98 -15.08
C ALA A 173 10.84 -0.51 -14.85
N LYS A 174 12.16 -0.27 -14.99
CA LYS A 174 12.75 1.05 -14.71
C LYS A 174 12.13 2.17 -15.54
N ASP A 175 11.84 1.92 -16.80
CA ASP A 175 11.26 2.85 -17.75
C ASP A 175 9.82 3.27 -17.46
N VAL A 176 9.13 2.57 -16.53
CA VAL A 176 7.78 2.95 -16.10
C VAL A 176 7.77 4.34 -15.44
N TYR A 177 8.82 4.69 -14.68
CA TYR A 177 8.90 5.97 -13.96
C TYR A 177 10.10 6.83 -14.33
N PHE A 178 11.23 6.23 -14.74
CA PHE A 178 12.51 6.95 -14.74
C PHE A 178 13.12 7.13 -16.14
N GLY A 179 12.43 6.65 -17.17
CA GLY A 179 12.95 6.68 -18.55
C GLY A 179 14.23 5.85 -18.75
N ASP A 180 14.79 5.91 -19.94
CA ASP A 180 16.07 5.24 -20.28
C ASP A 180 17.28 5.97 -19.70
#